data_5ee11a259a04bd30f3e54e4efac4a1fd
#
_entry.id   5ee11a259a04bd30f3e54e4efac4a1fd
#
_cell.length_a   1.000
_cell.length_b   1.000
_cell.length_c   1.000
_cell.angle_alpha   90.00
_cell.angle_beta   90.00
_cell.angle_gamma   90.00
#
_symmetry.space_group_name_H-M   'P 1'
#
loop_
_entity.id
_entity.type
_entity.pdbx_description
1 polymer ?
#
loop_
_entity_poly.entity_id
_entity_poly.type
_entity_poly.pdbx_seq_one_letter_code
_entity_poly.pdbx_strand_id
1 'polypeptide(L)'
;MKTAEMQALLVTHEHSDHISGLGVVARKYGIPIYATAETIEAVKGISSVGKVDETLFHPIEAGVEFQIGDITVEPVSISHDAANPVAYIMKQSDKKMAVITDLGKYDNYLIDKLQDLDVLLLEANHDVRMLQVGSYPYPLKQRILGDRGHLSNESSGQFLGQLLHDKFKKVVLGHLSKENNLAELAYETVRQEVEQGENPYHGNDFPIQVAKRDEVSELIRI
;
A
#
# COMPACT_ATOMS: atom_id res chain seq x y z
N MET A 1 -4.90 -20.43 0.44
CA MET A 1 -5.79 -19.80 -0.56
C MET A 1 -5.70 -20.62 -1.84
N LYS A 2 -6.82 -21.05 -2.40
CA LYS A 2 -6.80 -21.75 -3.70
C LYS A 2 -6.82 -20.67 -4.78
N THR A 3 -5.83 -20.68 -5.66
CA THR A 3 -5.68 -19.71 -6.76
C THR A 3 -6.91 -19.66 -7.68
N ALA A 4 -7.70 -20.74 -7.72
CA ALA A 4 -8.96 -20.79 -8.46
C ALA A 4 -10.09 -19.89 -7.89
N GLU A 5 -9.88 -19.27 -6.73
CA GLU A 5 -10.83 -18.38 -6.07
C GLU A 5 -10.47 -16.89 -6.28
N MET A 6 -9.34 -16.58 -6.92
CA MET A 6 -8.96 -15.20 -7.24
C MET A 6 -9.78 -14.68 -8.41
N GLN A 7 -10.43 -13.54 -8.21
CA GLN A 7 -11.30 -12.91 -9.21
C GLN A 7 -10.62 -11.75 -9.94
N ALA A 8 -9.60 -11.15 -9.35
CA ALA A 8 -8.91 -9.99 -9.92
C ALA A 8 -7.48 -9.86 -9.39
N LEU A 9 -6.64 -9.19 -10.18
CA LEU A 9 -5.34 -8.64 -9.79
C LEU A 9 -5.46 -7.12 -9.82
N LEU A 10 -5.26 -6.49 -8.68
CA LEU A 10 -5.22 -5.03 -8.55
C LEU A 10 -3.75 -4.60 -8.58
N VAL A 11 -3.36 -3.80 -9.57
CA VAL A 11 -1.99 -3.31 -9.72
C VAL A 11 -1.96 -1.83 -9.39
N THR A 12 -1.17 -1.47 -8.40
CA THR A 12 -1.03 -0.08 -7.93
C THR A 12 -0.21 0.77 -8.91
N HIS A 13 0.90 0.22 -9.40
CA HIS A 13 1.81 0.85 -10.35
C HIS A 13 2.79 -0.19 -10.93
N GLU A 14 3.64 0.25 -11.87
CA GLU A 14 4.49 -0.62 -12.71
C GLU A 14 5.85 -0.98 -12.13
N HIS A 15 6.22 -0.60 -10.92
CA HIS A 15 7.52 -0.96 -10.36
C HIS A 15 7.68 -2.48 -10.20
N SER A 16 8.91 -2.96 -10.33
CA SER A 16 9.22 -4.38 -10.48
C SER A 16 8.78 -5.24 -9.29
N ASP A 17 8.82 -4.74 -8.09
CA ASP A 17 8.39 -5.41 -6.86
C ASP A 17 6.87 -5.59 -6.78
N HIS A 18 6.09 -4.82 -7.55
CA HIS A 18 4.64 -4.94 -7.66
C HIS A 18 4.19 -5.87 -8.80
N ILE A 19 4.98 -6.01 -9.86
CA ILE A 19 4.55 -6.70 -11.08
C ILE A 19 5.39 -7.93 -11.46
N SER A 20 6.44 -8.29 -10.72
CA SER A 20 7.37 -9.38 -11.08
C SER A 20 6.66 -10.73 -11.32
N GLY A 21 5.56 -11.00 -10.61
CA GLY A 21 4.73 -12.20 -10.79
C GLY A 21 3.53 -12.04 -11.71
N LEU A 22 3.20 -10.82 -12.11
CA LEU A 22 1.94 -10.47 -12.78
C LEU A 22 1.69 -11.29 -14.04
N GLY A 23 2.65 -11.28 -14.96
CA GLY A 23 2.50 -11.98 -16.24
C GLY A 23 2.37 -13.48 -16.10
N VAL A 24 3.09 -14.09 -15.13
CA VAL A 24 3.01 -15.53 -14.85
C VAL A 24 1.62 -15.90 -14.32
N VAL A 25 1.12 -15.13 -13.36
CA VAL A 25 -0.21 -15.37 -12.75
C VAL A 25 -1.32 -15.16 -13.77
N ALA A 26 -1.26 -14.06 -14.52
CA ALA A 26 -2.26 -13.74 -15.53
C ALA A 26 -2.36 -14.83 -16.62
N ARG A 27 -1.23 -15.22 -17.20
CA ARG A 27 -1.20 -16.30 -18.24
C ARG A 27 -1.66 -17.65 -17.71
N LYS A 28 -1.27 -17.99 -16.47
CA LYS A 28 -1.59 -19.30 -15.90
C LYS A 28 -3.06 -19.46 -15.52
N TYR A 29 -3.69 -18.40 -15.06
CA TYR A 29 -5.02 -18.47 -14.44
C TYR A 29 -6.09 -17.68 -15.19
N GLY A 30 -5.72 -16.85 -16.17
CA GLY A 30 -6.67 -16.01 -16.91
C GLY A 30 -7.38 -14.98 -16.03
N ILE A 31 -6.69 -14.45 -15.01
CA ILE A 31 -7.29 -13.53 -14.03
C ILE A 31 -7.26 -12.10 -14.58
N PRO A 32 -8.38 -11.36 -14.53
CA PRO A 32 -8.44 -9.95 -14.92
C PRO A 32 -7.47 -9.08 -14.12
N ILE A 33 -6.82 -8.13 -14.79
CA ILE A 33 -5.85 -7.17 -14.23
C ILE A 33 -6.47 -5.79 -14.29
N TYR A 34 -6.62 -5.15 -13.14
CA TYR A 34 -7.14 -3.79 -13.01
C TYR A 34 -6.01 -2.84 -12.64
N ALA A 35 -5.80 -1.81 -13.43
CA ALA A 35 -4.82 -0.75 -13.20
C ALA A 35 -5.22 0.51 -13.97
N THR A 36 -4.60 1.66 -13.67
CA THR A 36 -4.78 2.86 -14.51
C THR A 36 -4.28 2.63 -15.92
N ALA A 37 -4.82 3.35 -16.91
CA ALA A 37 -4.43 3.16 -18.30
C ALA A 37 -2.93 3.36 -18.52
N GLU A 38 -2.35 4.35 -17.85
CA GLU A 38 -0.91 4.67 -17.91
C GLU A 38 -0.05 3.55 -17.29
N THR A 39 -0.49 2.99 -16.16
CA THR A 39 0.17 1.82 -15.54
C THR A 39 0.10 0.61 -16.47
N ILE A 40 -1.03 0.34 -17.11
CA ILE A 40 -1.17 -0.76 -18.09
C ILE A 40 -0.18 -0.58 -19.24
N GLU A 41 -0.09 0.61 -19.83
CA GLU A 41 0.84 0.87 -20.94
C GLU A 41 2.31 0.72 -20.48
N ALA A 42 2.64 1.19 -19.28
CA ALA A 42 3.98 1.02 -18.72
C ALA A 42 4.30 -0.47 -18.48
N VAL A 43 3.38 -1.24 -17.91
CA VAL A 43 3.52 -2.70 -17.67
C VAL A 43 3.73 -3.46 -18.97
N LYS A 44 3.00 -3.13 -20.05
CA LYS A 44 3.18 -3.75 -21.38
C LYS A 44 4.57 -3.52 -21.96
N GLY A 45 5.19 -2.39 -21.63
CA GLY A 45 6.57 -2.06 -22.03
C GLY A 45 7.65 -2.86 -21.29
N ILE A 46 7.32 -3.56 -20.21
CA ILE A 46 8.29 -4.25 -19.35
C ILE A 46 8.48 -5.69 -19.81
N SER A 47 9.64 -5.98 -20.39
CA SER A 47 9.94 -7.30 -21.00
C SER A 47 9.86 -8.48 -20.02
N SER A 48 10.16 -8.26 -18.72
CA SER A 48 10.10 -9.32 -17.70
C SER A 48 8.69 -9.79 -17.37
N VAL A 49 7.66 -8.98 -17.61
CA VAL A 49 6.26 -9.39 -17.50
C VAL A 49 5.89 -10.41 -18.59
N GLY A 50 6.48 -10.25 -19.78
CA GLY A 50 6.19 -11.06 -20.95
C GLY A 50 4.81 -10.74 -21.54
N LYS A 51 4.46 -11.43 -22.62
CA LYS A 51 3.18 -11.20 -23.31
C LYS A 51 2.01 -11.69 -22.47
N VAL A 52 1.08 -10.80 -22.17
CA VAL A 52 -0.21 -11.06 -21.51
C VAL A 52 -1.32 -10.82 -22.52
N ASP A 53 -2.42 -11.59 -22.46
CA ASP A 53 -3.59 -11.38 -23.31
C ASP A 53 -4.19 -10.00 -23.02
N GLU A 54 -4.37 -9.19 -24.06
CA GLU A 54 -4.91 -7.83 -23.97
C GLU A 54 -6.31 -7.79 -23.33
N THR A 55 -7.09 -8.85 -23.49
CA THR A 55 -8.44 -8.94 -22.93
C THR A 55 -8.47 -9.05 -21.41
N LEU A 56 -7.34 -9.34 -20.78
CA LEU A 56 -7.22 -9.41 -19.33
C LEU A 56 -6.99 -8.02 -18.69
N PHE A 57 -6.59 -7.02 -19.46
CA PHE A 57 -6.37 -5.68 -18.93
C PHE A 57 -7.66 -4.89 -18.88
N HIS A 58 -8.02 -4.43 -17.69
CA HIS A 58 -9.20 -3.62 -17.42
C HIS A 58 -8.75 -2.26 -16.88
N PRO A 59 -8.75 -1.21 -17.69
CA PRO A 59 -8.37 0.13 -17.25
C PRO A 59 -9.36 0.67 -16.23
N ILE A 60 -8.83 1.28 -15.17
CA ILE A 60 -9.58 1.97 -14.13
C ILE A 60 -9.16 3.43 -14.05
N GLU A 61 -9.96 4.24 -13.40
CA GLU A 61 -9.71 5.66 -13.17
C GLU A 61 -9.68 5.95 -11.68
N ALA A 62 -8.66 6.72 -11.22
CA ALA A 62 -8.55 7.13 -9.83
C ALA A 62 -9.79 7.95 -9.40
N GLY A 63 -10.34 7.63 -8.24
CA GLY A 63 -11.56 8.23 -7.70
C GLY A 63 -12.86 7.65 -8.24
N VAL A 64 -12.83 6.73 -9.21
CA VAL A 64 -14.02 6.06 -9.77
C VAL A 64 -14.14 4.64 -9.21
N GLU A 65 -15.21 4.39 -8.47
CA GLU A 65 -15.48 3.06 -7.88
C GLU A 65 -15.88 2.03 -8.96
N PHE A 66 -15.45 0.78 -8.74
CA PHE A 66 -15.90 -0.35 -9.56
C PHE A 66 -16.15 -1.59 -8.68
N GLN A 67 -16.78 -2.63 -9.25
CA GLN A 67 -17.16 -3.84 -8.53
C GLN A 67 -16.32 -5.04 -8.94
N ILE A 68 -15.90 -5.83 -7.94
CA ILE A 68 -15.37 -7.18 -8.12
C ILE A 68 -16.19 -8.11 -7.23
N GLY A 69 -17.10 -8.87 -7.83
CA GLY A 69 -18.06 -9.64 -7.06
C GLY A 69 -18.95 -8.72 -6.21
N ASP A 70 -18.90 -8.91 -4.89
CA ASP A 70 -19.64 -8.13 -3.89
C ASP A 70 -18.77 -7.08 -3.18
N ILE A 71 -17.53 -6.88 -3.66
CA ILE A 71 -16.59 -5.88 -3.13
C ILE A 71 -16.60 -4.65 -4.04
N THR A 72 -16.86 -3.48 -3.47
CA THR A 72 -16.61 -2.19 -4.12
C THR A 72 -15.16 -1.81 -3.93
N VAL A 73 -14.46 -1.53 -5.02
CA VAL A 73 -13.07 -1.09 -5.05
C VAL A 73 -12.99 0.36 -5.49
N GLU A 74 -12.35 1.18 -4.70
CA GLU A 74 -12.08 2.60 -5.01
C GLU A 74 -10.56 2.80 -5.15
N PRO A 75 -10.05 3.04 -6.37
CA PRO A 75 -8.67 3.45 -6.54
C PRO A 75 -8.52 4.92 -6.15
N VAL A 76 -7.51 5.23 -5.33
CA VAL A 76 -7.19 6.60 -4.92
C VAL A 76 -5.79 6.98 -5.38
N SER A 77 -5.63 8.18 -5.94
CA SER A 77 -4.31 8.67 -6.37
C SER A 77 -3.37 8.81 -5.18
N ILE A 78 -2.12 8.41 -5.36
CA ILE A 78 -1.06 8.55 -4.37
C ILE A 78 0.14 9.30 -4.97
N SER A 79 0.95 9.90 -4.11
CA SER A 79 2.17 10.59 -4.52
C SER A 79 3.33 9.60 -4.59
N HIS A 80 3.64 9.11 -5.79
CA HIS A 80 4.77 8.21 -6.06
C HIS A 80 5.38 8.47 -7.43
N ASP A 81 6.61 8.01 -7.67
CA ASP A 81 7.35 8.23 -8.92
C ASP A 81 7.08 7.13 -9.96
N ALA A 82 5.81 6.93 -10.28
CA ALA A 82 5.32 5.97 -11.26
C ALA A 82 4.41 6.65 -12.30
N ALA A 83 3.92 5.91 -13.29
CA ALA A 83 3.18 6.45 -14.42
C ALA A 83 1.85 7.11 -14.00
N ASN A 84 1.02 6.40 -13.24
CA ASN A 84 -0.20 6.91 -12.60
C ASN A 84 -0.57 6.03 -11.40
N PRO A 85 0.18 6.20 -10.27
CA PRO A 85 0.09 5.30 -9.13
C PRO A 85 -1.20 5.52 -8.35
N VAL A 86 -1.80 4.40 -7.91
CA VAL A 86 -2.98 4.37 -7.06
C VAL A 86 -2.80 3.44 -5.88
N ALA A 87 -3.50 3.73 -4.79
CA ALA A 87 -3.78 2.79 -3.72
C ALA A 87 -5.23 2.32 -3.84
N TYR A 88 -5.60 1.27 -3.10
CA TYR A 88 -6.95 0.71 -3.18
C TYR A 88 -7.66 0.71 -1.83
N ILE A 89 -8.88 1.24 -1.85
CA ILE A 89 -9.84 1.10 -0.76
C ILE A 89 -10.86 0.04 -1.19
N MET A 90 -11.15 -0.90 -0.30
CA MET A 90 -12.11 -1.98 -0.54
C MET A 90 -13.24 -1.88 0.48
N LYS A 91 -14.47 -1.96 -0.01
CA LYS A 91 -15.70 -1.85 0.79
C LYS A 91 -16.58 -3.07 0.54
N GLN A 92 -17.11 -3.65 1.62
CA GLN A 92 -18.12 -4.69 1.55
C GLN A 92 -19.09 -4.51 2.72
N SER A 93 -20.36 -4.33 2.43
CA SER A 93 -21.38 -3.99 3.44
C SER A 93 -20.99 -2.75 4.25
N ASP A 94 -20.81 -2.88 5.56
CA ASP A 94 -20.39 -1.82 6.48
C ASP A 94 -18.88 -1.85 6.79
N LYS A 95 -18.11 -2.68 6.08
CA LYS A 95 -16.66 -2.85 6.28
C LYS A 95 -15.85 -2.09 5.24
N LYS A 96 -14.76 -1.49 5.69
CA LYS A 96 -13.87 -0.71 4.86
C LYS A 96 -12.41 -1.02 5.19
N MET A 97 -11.64 -1.35 4.19
CA MET A 97 -10.19 -1.56 4.34
C MET A 97 -9.41 -0.84 3.25
N ALA A 98 -8.15 -0.55 3.52
CA ALA A 98 -7.26 0.04 2.52
C ALA A 98 -5.87 -0.59 2.54
N VAL A 99 -5.22 -0.53 1.37
CA VAL A 99 -3.81 -0.89 1.17
C VAL A 99 -3.11 0.34 0.62
N ILE A 100 -2.22 0.93 1.42
CA ILE A 100 -1.48 2.14 1.13
C ILE A 100 0.01 1.86 1.25
N THR A 101 0.66 1.67 0.11
CA THR A 101 2.12 1.53 -0.02
C THR A 101 2.62 2.51 -1.06
N ASP A 102 3.93 2.76 -1.08
CA ASP A 102 4.58 3.62 -2.06
C ASP A 102 4.05 5.06 -2.02
N LEU A 103 3.97 5.58 -0.82
CA LEU A 103 3.44 6.91 -0.55
C LEU A 103 4.56 7.85 -0.12
N GLY A 104 4.94 8.80 -0.98
CA GLY A 104 5.96 9.81 -0.61
C GLY A 104 5.43 10.88 0.32
N LYS A 105 4.20 11.32 0.11
CA LYS A 105 3.48 12.26 0.99
C LYS A 105 1.97 12.05 0.91
N TYR A 106 1.28 12.41 1.97
CA TYR A 106 -0.18 12.45 2.03
C TYR A 106 -0.69 13.90 2.10
N ASP A 107 -1.95 14.07 1.78
CA ASP A 107 -2.68 15.34 1.83
C ASP A 107 -4.10 15.13 2.40
N ASN A 108 -4.84 16.22 2.53
CA ASN A 108 -6.20 16.17 3.04
C ASN A 108 -7.14 15.31 2.18
N TYR A 109 -6.92 15.26 0.86
CA TYR A 109 -7.69 14.37 -0.02
C TYR A 109 -7.56 12.91 0.41
N LEU A 110 -6.32 12.45 0.63
CA LEU A 110 -6.08 11.05 1.03
C LEU A 110 -6.59 10.78 2.45
N ILE A 111 -6.41 11.74 3.37
CA ILE A 111 -6.96 11.65 4.73
C ILE A 111 -8.49 11.49 4.69
N ASP A 112 -9.21 12.32 3.92
CA ASP A 112 -10.66 12.26 3.80
C ASP A 112 -11.14 10.93 3.21
N LYS A 113 -10.43 10.40 2.20
CA LYS A 113 -10.75 9.10 1.58
C LYS A 113 -10.58 7.93 2.53
N LEU A 114 -9.62 8.01 3.46
CA LEU A 114 -9.27 6.94 4.38
C LEU A 114 -9.96 7.04 5.75
N GLN A 115 -10.91 7.93 5.93
CA GLN A 115 -11.73 7.95 7.14
C GLN A 115 -12.58 6.68 7.27
N ASP A 116 -12.93 6.31 8.49
CA ASP A 116 -13.81 5.18 8.82
C ASP A 116 -13.31 3.79 8.36
N LEU A 117 -11.99 3.56 8.34
CA LEU A 117 -11.39 2.26 8.03
C LEU A 117 -11.54 1.27 9.20
N ASP A 118 -11.95 0.05 8.92
CA ASP A 118 -11.82 -1.06 9.88
C ASP A 118 -10.37 -1.60 9.92
N VAL A 119 -9.72 -1.69 8.75
CA VAL A 119 -8.35 -2.24 8.61
C VAL A 119 -7.52 -1.40 7.64
N LEU A 120 -6.28 -1.15 7.99
CA LEU A 120 -5.32 -0.47 7.13
C LEU A 120 -4.03 -1.27 7.03
N LEU A 121 -3.58 -1.58 5.81
CA LEU A 121 -2.19 -1.90 5.53
C LEU A 121 -1.51 -0.59 5.11
N LEU A 122 -0.57 -0.17 5.92
CA LEU A 122 0.13 1.12 5.77
C LEU A 122 1.62 0.90 5.59
N GLU A 123 2.21 1.63 4.65
CA GLU A 123 3.66 1.70 4.51
C GLU A 123 4.31 2.26 5.78
N ALA A 124 5.41 1.61 6.23
CA ALA A 124 6.41 2.15 7.13
C ALA A 124 7.78 1.77 6.55
N ASN A 125 8.21 2.52 5.53
CA ASN A 125 9.28 2.06 4.66
C ASN A 125 10.64 2.08 5.35
N HIS A 126 11.03 3.19 5.95
CA HIS A 126 12.38 3.35 6.46
C HIS A 126 12.45 4.15 7.76
N ASP A 127 13.47 3.86 8.56
CA ASP A 127 13.96 4.76 9.59
C ASP A 127 14.85 5.81 8.94
N VAL A 128 14.58 7.08 9.23
CA VAL A 128 15.29 8.22 8.59
C VAL A 128 16.80 8.18 8.86
N ARG A 129 17.21 7.82 10.07
CA ARG A 129 18.64 7.76 10.46
C ARG A 129 19.34 6.60 9.80
N MET A 130 18.71 5.41 9.78
CA MET A 130 19.26 4.26 9.07
C MET A 130 19.46 4.58 7.60
N LEU A 131 18.47 5.20 6.94
CA LEU A 131 18.58 5.60 5.54
C LEU A 131 19.70 6.62 5.33
N GLN A 132 19.81 7.63 6.18
CA GLN A 132 20.84 8.67 6.05
C GLN A 132 22.26 8.12 6.16
N VAL A 133 22.51 7.20 7.11
CA VAL A 133 23.85 6.63 7.32
C VAL A 133 24.09 5.34 6.54
N GLY A 134 23.04 4.73 5.98
CA GLY A 134 23.07 3.47 5.25
C GLY A 134 23.89 3.54 3.94
N SER A 135 24.05 2.39 3.31
CA SER A 135 24.91 2.18 2.14
C SER A 135 24.37 2.73 0.82
N TYR A 136 23.10 3.13 0.78
CA TYR A 136 22.49 3.61 -0.47
C TYR A 136 23.19 4.86 -1.01
N PRO A 137 23.35 4.96 -2.36
CA PRO A 137 23.87 6.15 -3.00
C PRO A 137 23.00 7.39 -2.68
N TYR A 138 23.65 8.55 -2.59
CA TYR A 138 22.96 9.80 -2.24
C TYR A 138 21.72 10.10 -3.11
N PRO A 139 21.75 9.94 -4.44
CA PRO A 139 20.56 10.16 -5.28
C PRO A 139 19.38 9.26 -4.90
N LEU A 140 19.65 8.00 -4.54
CA LEU A 140 18.59 7.06 -4.09
C LEU A 140 18.01 7.48 -2.74
N LYS A 141 18.85 7.92 -1.80
CA LYS A 141 18.37 8.47 -0.52
C LYS A 141 17.46 9.67 -0.73
N GLN A 142 17.84 10.60 -1.63
CA GLN A 142 17.02 11.77 -1.95
C GLN A 142 15.68 11.38 -2.62
N ARG A 143 15.70 10.38 -3.50
CA ARG A 143 14.49 9.83 -4.11
C ARG A 143 13.54 9.27 -3.03
N ILE A 144 14.06 8.45 -2.10
CA ILE A 144 13.27 7.81 -1.04
C ILE A 144 12.67 8.86 -0.10
N LEU A 145 13.44 9.87 0.29
CA LEU A 145 13.01 10.95 1.19
C LEU A 145 12.12 12.01 0.52
N GLY A 146 12.01 11.98 -0.80
CA GLY A 146 11.27 13.00 -1.56
C GLY A 146 9.75 12.80 -1.49
N ASP A 147 9.02 13.84 -1.88
CA ASP A 147 7.54 13.85 -1.92
C ASP A 147 6.90 12.74 -2.76
N ARG A 148 7.67 12.11 -3.64
CA ARG A 148 7.24 10.99 -4.49
C ARG A 148 8.01 9.70 -4.16
N GLY A 149 8.64 9.64 -2.99
CA GLY A 149 9.36 8.48 -2.49
C GLY A 149 8.47 7.59 -1.62
N HIS A 150 8.85 7.46 -0.34
CA HIS A 150 8.20 6.56 0.62
C HIS A 150 8.05 7.20 1.98
N LEU A 151 6.99 6.83 2.73
CA LEU A 151 6.83 7.27 4.11
C LEU A 151 7.92 6.67 5.01
N SER A 152 8.53 7.52 5.84
CA SER A 152 9.32 7.06 6.97
C SER A 152 8.43 6.46 8.07
N ASN A 153 9.03 5.80 9.05
CA ASN A 153 8.30 5.29 10.21
C ASN A 153 7.56 6.42 10.95
N GLU A 154 8.22 7.58 11.11
CA GLU A 154 7.65 8.75 11.77
C GLU A 154 6.46 9.30 10.96
N SER A 155 6.63 9.51 9.67
CA SER A 155 5.56 10.01 8.79
C SER A 155 4.36 9.06 8.75
N SER A 156 4.61 7.75 8.83
CA SER A 156 3.56 6.72 8.88
C SER A 156 2.75 6.81 10.17
N GLY A 157 3.42 7.02 11.31
CA GLY A 157 2.76 7.20 12.61
C GLY A 157 1.93 8.48 12.66
N GLN A 158 2.47 9.59 12.15
CA GLN A 158 1.76 10.87 12.06
C GLN A 158 0.53 10.78 11.15
N PHE A 159 0.65 10.07 10.02
CA PHE A 159 -0.48 9.83 9.12
C PHE A 159 -1.54 8.95 9.78
N LEU A 160 -1.11 7.86 10.41
CA LEU A 160 -2.02 6.97 11.15
C LEU A 160 -2.81 7.74 12.22
N GLY A 161 -2.15 8.62 12.98
CA GLY A 161 -2.79 9.44 14.01
C GLY A 161 -3.97 10.29 13.51
N GLN A 162 -3.99 10.66 12.21
CA GLN A 162 -5.08 11.41 11.59
C GLN A 162 -6.24 10.54 11.10
N LEU A 163 -6.06 9.21 11.10
CA LEU A 163 -7.03 8.25 10.59
C LEU A 163 -7.73 7.46 11.70
N LEU A 164 -7.21 7.52 12.93
CA LEU A 164 -7.70 6.70 14.04
C LEU A 164 -9.11 7.12 14.48
N HIS A 165 -9.91 6.12 14.83
CA HIS A 165 -11.25 6.27 15.40
C HIS A 165 -11.64 5.02 16.20
N ASP A 166 -12.64 5.08 17.06
CA ASP A 166 -13.02 4.01 18.03
C ASP A 166 -13.35 2.65 17.40
N LYS A 167 -13.69 2.62 16.11
CA LYS A 167 -14.04 1.38 15.40
C LYS A 167 -12.88 0.75 14.66
N PHE A 168 -11.70 1.38 14.70
CA PHE A 168 -10.50 0.86 14.02
C PHE A 168 -10.09 -0.50 14.61
N LYS A 169 -9.96 -1.53 13.78
CA LYS A 169 -9.75 -2.90 14.26
C LYS A 169 -8.31 -3.37 14.16
N LYS A 170 -7.62 -2.99 13.11
CA LYS A 170 -6.26 -3.47 12.85
C LYS A 170 -5.47 -2.54 11.95
N VAL A 171 -4.23 -2.28 12.34
CA VAL A 171 -3.20 -1.68 11.49
C VAL A 171 -2.14 -2.73 11.18
N VAL A 172 -1.79 -2.86 9.91
CA VAL A 172 -0.67 -3.70 9.47
C VAL A 172 0.36 -2.79 8.84
N LEU A 173 1.52 -2.66 9.47
CA LEU A 173 2.65 -1.96 8.88
C LEU A 173 3.33 -2.87 7.87
N GLY A 174 3.53 -2.38 6.67
CA GLY A 174 4.11 -3.14 5.57
C GLY A 174 5.09 -2.33 4.74
N HIS A 175 5.58 -2.92 3.65
CA HIS A 175 6.49 -2.29 2.69
C HIS A 175 7.79 -1.76 3.33
N LEU A 176 8.31 -2.48 4.34
CA LEU A 176 9.52 -2.09 5.06
C LEU A 176 10.75 -2.29 4.17
N SER A 177 11.65 -1.32 4.15
CA SER A 177 12.98 -1.45 3.55
C SER A 177 13.76 -2.57 4.23
N LYS A 178 14.38 -3.43 3.43
CA LYS A 178 15.22 -4.52 3.95
C LYS A 178 16.51 -4.01 4.61
N GLU A 179 17.05 -2.89 4.12
CA GLU A 179 18.36 -2.38 4.53
C GLU A 179 18.26 -1.18 5.47
N ASN A 180 17.15 -0.45 5.43
CA ASN A 180 17.02 0.81 6.15
C ASN A 180 15.84 0.80 7.14
N ASN A 181 15.41 -0.39 7.59
CA ASN A 181 14.39 -0.53 8.62
C ASN A 181 14.53 -1.85 9.38
N LEU A 182 13.91 -1.89 10.55
CA LEU A 182 13.71 -3.08 11.36
C LEU A 182 12.24 -3.13 11.81
N ALA A 183 11.66 -4.33 11.88
CA ALA A 183 10.25 -4.48 12.24
C ALA A 183 9.91 -3.88 13.60
N GLU A 184 10.75 -4.13 14.61
CA GLU A 184 10.61 -3.58 15.96
C GLU A 184 10.72 -2.05 15.98
N LEU A 185 11.62 -1.49 15.18
CA LEU A 185 11.83 -0.05 15.08
C LEU A 185 10.63 0.63 14.41
N ALA A 186 10.13 0.06 13.30
CA ALA A 186 8.93 0.56 12.64
C ALA A 186 7.73 0.54 13.60
N TYR A 187 7.52 -0.58 14.32
CA TYR A 187 6.44 -0.72 15.28
C TYR A 187 6.51 0.34 16.39
N GLU A 188 7.67 0.46 17.06
CA GLU A 188 7.82 1.38 18.19
C GLU A 188 7.76 2.85 17.75
N THR A 189 8.33 3.19 16.59
CA THR A 189 8.27 4.56 16.08
C THR A 189 6.83 4.95 15.76
N VAL A 190 6.10 4.13 15.01
CA VAL A 190 4.69 4.42 14.68
C VAL A 190 3.85 4.54 15.95
N ARG A 191 4.04 3.64 16.92
CA ARG A 191 3.34 3.68 18.20
C ARG A 191 3.63 4.97 18.97
N GLN A 192 4.89 5.41 19.00
CA GLN A 192 5.29 6.66 19.67
C GLN A 192 4.72 7.90 18.99
N GLU A 193 4.68 7.94 17.66
CA GLU A 193 4.08 9.05 16.91
C GLU A 193 2.57 9.16 17.18
N VAL A 194 1.86 8.04 17.29
CA VAL A 194 0.44 8.04 17.70
C VAL A 194 0.30 8.58 19.13
N GLU A 195 1.14 8.13 20.07
CA GLU A 195 1.13 8.56 21.47
C GLU A 195 1.39 10.06 21.66
N GLN A 196 2.26 10.63 20.81
CA GLN A 196 2.70 12.03 20.89
C GLN A 196 1.86 12.97 20.00
N GLY A 197 1.03 12.42 19.12
CA GLY A 197 0.24 13.18 18.17
C GLY A 197 -0.91 13.94 18.82
N GLU A 198 -1.43 14.94 18.12
CA GLU A 198 -2.63 15.70 18.53
C GLU A 198 -3.91 14.90 18.24
N ASN A 199 -4.05 13.76 18.89
CA ASN A 199 -5.21 12.88 18.80
C ASN A 199 -5.53 12.30 20.20
N PRO A 200 -6.75 11.81 20.46
CA PRO A 200 -7.16 11.32 21.78
C PRO A 200 -6.68 9.88 22.07
N TYR A 201 -5.93 9.24 21.18
CA TYR A 201 -5.58 7.84 21.24
C TYR A 201 -4.17 7.60 21.74
N HIS A 202 -3.96 6.43 22.33
CA HIS A 202 -2.66 5.94 22.76
C HIS A 202 -2.15 4.84 21.83
N GLY A 203 -0.84 4.70 21.74
CA GLY A 203 -0.21 3.73 20.83
C GLY A 203 -0.57 2.26 21.10
N ASN A 204 -1.20 1.94 22.25
CA ASN A 204 -1.68 0.61 22.60
C ASN A 204 -3.19 0.43 22.46
N ASP A 205 -3.93 1.45 22.06
CA ASP A 205 -5.39 1.37 21.91
C ASP A 205 -5.80 0.53 20.69
N PHE A 206 -4.88 0.35 19.74
CA PHE A 206 -5.12 -0.39 18.51
C PHE A 206 -4.12 -1.53 18.32
N PRO A 207 -4.58 -2.68 17.77
CA PRO A 207 -3.67 -3.75 17.37
C PRO A 207 -2.83 -3.32 16.16
N ILE A 208 -1.58 -2.94 16.38
CA ILE A 208 -0.59 -2.70 15.34
C ILE A 208 0.22 -3.98 15.15
N GLN A 209 0.39 -4.41 13.91
CA GLN A 209 1.20 -5.55 13.53
C GLN A 209 2.15 -5.17 12.40
N VAL A 210 3.35 -5.70 12.40
CA VAL A 210 4.26 -5.57 11.25
C VAL A 210 4.15 -6.82 10.39
N ALA A 211 3.88 -6.64 9.09
CA ALA A 211 3.87 -7.74 8.14
C ALA A 211 5.29 -8.29 7.94
N LYS A 212 5.43 -9.60 8.02
CA LYS A 212 6.69 -10.26 7.69
C LYS A 212 6.84 -10.39 6.17
N ARG A 213 8.06 -10.24 5.69
CA ARG A 213 8.34 -10.31 4.25
C ARG A 213 8.13 -11.73 3.68
N ASP A 214 8.56 -12.73 4.41
CA ASP A 214 8.68 -14.11 3.92
C ASP A 214 7.70 -15.07 4.60
N GLU A 215 6.76 -14.55 5.41
CA GLU A 215 5.74 -15.34 6.09
C GLU A 215 4.34 -14.78 5.83
N VAL A 216 3.39 -15.67 5.79
CA VAL A 216 1.97 -15.30 5.68
C VAL A 216 1.51 -14.72 7.01
N SER A 217 0.89 -13.54 6.98
CA SER A 217 0.25 -12.93 8.15
C SER A 217 -0.98 -13.73 8.60
N GLU A 218 -1.37 -13.59 9.85
CA GLU A 218 -2.61 -14.16 10.35
C GLU A 218 -3.82 -13.60 9.58
N LEU A 219 -4.88 -14.42 9.47
CA LEU A 219 -6.12 -14.00 8.85
C LEU A 219 -6.80 -12.92 9.72
N ILE A 220 -6.98 -11.74 9.15
CA ILE A 220 -7.72 -10.65 9.76
C ILE A 220 -9.19 -10.81 9.41
N ARG A 221 -10.04 -10.92 10.41
CA ARG A 221 -11.50 -10.97 10.27
C ARG A 221 -12.10 -9.65 10.73
N ILE A 222 -12.97 -9.06 9.94
CA ILE A 222 -13.62 -7.75 10.17
C ILE A 222 -15.13 -7.87 10.08
#